data_506bdd22ea46da17f3282a197aa9fcc2
#
_entry.id   506bdd22ea46da17f3282a197aa9fcc2
#
_cell.length_a   1.000
_cell.length_b   1.000
_cell.length_c   1.000
_cell.angle_alpha   90.00
_cell.angle_beta   90.00
_cell.angle_gamma   90.00
#
_symmetry.space_group_name_H-M   'P 1'
#
loop_
_entity.id
_entity.type
_entity.pdbx_description
1 polymer ?
#
loop_
_entity_poly.entity_id
_entity_poly.type
_entity_poly.pdbx_seq_one_letter_code
_entity_poly.pdbx_strand_id
1 'polypeptide(L)'
;IESLTRELPEIPKYFGLAVQTNRQGARPLAELPPLQTMTAETVLAKQQEGALLLDVRSPAEFCQGHPAGALNIGLGGQFASFSGILVDADREKIIIGTKEQAQEAVVRLARAGLENVSGYLEDFRTGFTVVSVPQVHVEELAERIARDPSIKVLDVRRKAEYVAGHVPGARSIPLSELAAAVSDLDRDTTLHVICAAGYRSTMAVSPLLPHGFQNLENLEGAPLSA
;
A
#
# COMPACT_ATOMS: atom_id res chain seq x y z
N ILE A 1 -20.27 -28.36 8.80
CA ILE A 1 -19.28 -28.21 7.71
C ILE A 1 -19.72 -27.10 6.75
N GLU A 2 -21.01 -27.01 6.37
CA GLU A 2 -21.52 -25.96 5.46
C GLU A 2 -21.36 -24.51 5.98
N SER A 3 -21.36 -24.28 7.30
CA SER A 3 -21.16 -22.93 7.84
C SER A 3 -19.72 -22.42 7.76
N LEU A 4 -18.75 -23.30 7.62
CA LEU A 4 -17.32 -22.98 7.52
C LEU A 4 -16.88 -22.65 6.10
N THR A 5 -17.73 -22.92 5.09
CA THR A 5 -17.39 -22.74 3.68
C THR A 5 -18.16 -21.57 3.02
N ARG A 6 -19.11 -20.96 3.72
CA ARG A 6 -19.99 -19.92 3.15
C ARG A 6 -19.31 -18.57 2.89
N GLU A 7 -18.17 -18.28 3.53
CA GLU A 7 -17.43 -17.02 3.37
C GLU A 7 -15.93 -17.26 3.44
N LEU A 8 -15.41 -18.11 2.57
CA LEU A 8 -13.95 -18.19 2.42
C LEU A 8 -13.47 -16.86 1.82
N PRO A 9 -12.48 -16.21 2.45
CA PRO A 9 -11.86 -15.02 1.85
C PRO A 9 -11.28 -15.40 0.49
N GLU A 10 -11.32 -14.47 -0.46
CA GLU A 10 -10.67 -14.65 -1.76
C GLU A 10 -9.23 -15.10 -1.54
N ILE A 11 -8.85 -16.17 -2.25
CA ILE A 11 -7.49 -16.70 -2.17
C ILE A 11 -6.55 -15.64 -2.75
N PRO A 12 -5.61 -15.10 -1.98
CA PRO A 12 -4.68 -14.09 -2.48
C PRO A 12 -3.90 -14.64 -3.69
N LYS A 13 -3.67 -13.82 -4.72
CA LYS A 13 -2.96 -14.21 -5.95
C LYS A 13 -1.61 -14.87 -5.67
N TYR A 14 -0.89 -14.41 -4.64
CA TYR A 14 0.40 -14.99 -4.25
C TYR A 14 0.32 -16.38 -3.62
N PHE A 15 -0.86 -16.85 -3.21
CA PHE A 15 -0.98 -18.14 -2.54
C PHE A 15 -0.54 -19.31 -3.43
N GLY A 16 -0.87 -19.25 -4.73
CA GLY A 16 -0.38 -20.22 -5.70
C GLY A 16 1.15 -20.25 -5.81
N LEU A 17 1.77 -19.07 -5.86
CA LEU A 17 3.22 -18.92 -5.89
C LEU A 17 3.87 -19.43 -4.59
N ALA A 18 3.33 -19.05 -3.44
CA ALA A 18 3.83 -19.53 -2.14
C ALA A 18 3.74 -21.06 -2.00
N VAL A 19 2.64 -21.68 -2.46
CA VAL A 19 2.50 -23.14 -2.48
C VAL A 19 3.52 -23.78 -3.42
N GLN A 20 3.74 -23.21 -4.59
CA GLN A 20 4.73 -23.71 -5.56
C GLN A 20 6.16 -23.59 -4.98
N THR A 21 6.52 -22.44 -4.44
CA THR A 21 7.83 -22.21 -3.80
C THR A 21 8.05 -23.18 -2.64
N ASN A 22 7.06 -23.40 -1.79
CA ASN A 22 7.16 -24.36 -0.69
C ASN A 22 7.32 -25.81 -1.16
N ARG A 23 6.71 -26.18 -2.28
CA ARG A 23 6.88 -27.53 -2.88
C ARG A 23 8.25 -27.73 -3.52
N GLN A 24 8.83 -26.70 -4.08
CA GLN A 24 10.16 -26.74 -4.73
C GLN A 24 11.29 -26.59 -3.72
N GLY A 25 11.00 -26.21 -2.48
CA GLY A 25 11.95 -25.77 -1.47
C GLY A 25 12.25 -24.27 -1.62
N ALA A 26 11.83 -23.50 -0.62
CA ALA A 26 12.19 -22.07 -0.57
C ALA A 26 13.71 -21.92 -0.46
N ARG A 27 14.26 -20.89 -1.12
CA ARG A 27 15.69 -20.56 -0.98
C ARG A 27 16.02 -20.26 0.48
N PRO A 28 17.08 -20.83 1.04
CA PRO A 28 17.54 -20.48 2.38
C PRO A 28 17.78 -18.95 2.48
N LEU A 29 17.37 -18.33 3.58
CA LEU A 29 17.54 -16.88 3.78
C LEU A 29 19.01 -16.45 3.70
N ALA A 30 19.95 -17.36 4.06
CA ALA A 30 21.39 -17.13 3.96
C ALA A 30 21.90 -17.05 2.51
N GLU A 31 21.13 -17.49 1.53
CA GLU A 31 21.46 -17.46 0.11
C GLU A 31 20.82 -16.26 -0.62
N LEU A 32 20.05 -15.43 0.09
CA LEU A 32 19.57 -14.18 -0.49
C LEU A 32 20.75 -13.26 -0.82
N PRO A 33 20.72 -12.57 -1.98
CA PRO A 33 21.77 -11.62 -2.32
C PRO A 33 21.97 -10.58 -1.23
N PRO A 34 23.21 -10.15 -0.95
CA PRO A 34 23.44 -9.09 0.02
C PRO A 34 22.73 -7.82 -0.42
N LEU A 35 21.89 -7.29 0.48
CA LEU A 35 21.14 -6.07 0.23
C LEU A 35 22.09 -4.88 0.18
N GLN A 36 22.14 -4.21 -0.97
CA GLN A 36 23.04 -3.07 -1.20
C GLN A 36 22.29 -1.75 -1.06
N THR A 37 22.98 -0.76 -0.49
CA THR A 37 22.52 0.64 -0.57
C THR A 37 22.69 1.14 -1.99
N MET A 38 21.73 1.94 -2.46
CA MET A 38 21.73 2.50 -3.81
C MET A 38 21.80 4.03 -3.76
N THR A 39 22.34 4.63 -4.80
CA THR A 39 22.30 6.08 -5.00
C THR A 39 20.95 6.51 -5.57
N ALA A 40 20.52 7.73 -5.29
CA ALA A 40 19.30 8.30 -5.86
C ALA A 40 19.26 8.21 -7.40
N GLU A 41 20.39 8.49 -8.06
CA GLU A 41 20.54 8.40 -9.51
C GLU A 41 20.26 6.98 -10.03
N THR A 42 20.85 5.97 -9.41
CA THR A 42 20.63 4.57 -9.77
C THR A 42 19.17 4.17 -9.57
N VAL A 43 18.54 4.60 -8.47
CA VAL A 43 17.14 4.28 -8.17
C VAL A 43 16.21 4.95 -9.16
N LEU A 44 16.46 6.21 -9.55
CA LEU A 44 15.67 6.91 -10.57
C LEU A 44 15.77 6.22 -11.94
N ALA A 45 16.97 5.80 -12.36
CA ALA A 45 17.13 5.07 -13.60
C ALA A 45 16.31 3.77 -13.59
N LYS A 46 16.42 2.99 -12.51
CA LYS A 46 15.66 1.73 -12.36
C LYS A 46 14.14 1.96 -12.29
N GLN A 47 13.69 3.04 -11.66
CA GLN A 47 12.27 3.42 -11.64
C GLN A 47 11.77 3.71 -13.06
N GLN A 48 12.56 4.40 -13.88
CA GLN A 48 12.24 4.66 -15.30
C GLN A 48 12.19 3.37 -16.13
N GLU A 49 12.98 2.36 -15.77
CA GLU A 49 12.96 1.02 -16.36
C GLU A 49 11.80 0.14 -15.83
N GLY A 50 11.01 0.66 -14.89
CA GLY A 50 9.81 0.00 -14.38
C GLY A 50 9.95 -0.64 -12.99
N ALA A 51 11.09 -0.48 -12.30
CA ALA A 51 11.22 -0.95 -10.93
C ALA A 51 10.19 -0.27 -10.01
N LEU A 52 9.71 -1.03 -9.01
CA LEU A 52 8.81 -0.53 -7.98
C LEU A 52 9.63 0.07 -6.83
N LEU A 53 9.35 1.31 -6.47
CA LEU A 53 9.77 1.87 -5.20
C LEU A 53 8.79 1.41 -4.12
N LEU A 54 9.24 0.51 -3.25
CA LEU A 54 8.44 -0.01 -2.15
C LEU A 54 8.84 0.69 -0.85
N ASP A 55 8.04 1.66 -0.44
CA ASP A 55 8.25 2.40 0.81
C ASP A 55 7.71 1.59 1.99
N VAL A 56 8.63 1.11 2.83
CA VAL A 56 8.31 0.24 3.97
C VAL A 56 8.23 0.98 5.30
N ARG A 57 8.38 2.31 5.27
CA ARG A 57 8.22 3.18 6.44
C ARG A 57 6.76 3.21 6.90
N SER A 58 6.54 3.77 8.07
CA SER A 58 5.19 3.91 8.60
C SER A 58 4.29 4.76 7.69
N PRO A 59 2.96 4.57 7.74
CA PRO A 59 2.00 5.41 7.03
C PRO A 59 2.19 6.91 7.29
N ALA A 60 2.47 7.30 8.52
CA ALA A 60 2.70 8.69 8.89
C ALA A 60 3.96 9.26 8.22
N GLU A 61 5.09 8.54 8.24
CA GLU A 61 6.32 8.98 7.56
C GLU A 61 6.12 9.08 6.05
N PHE A 62 5.40 8.14 5.44
CA PHE A 62 5.06 8.20 4.01
C PHE A 62 4.21 9.43 3.69
N CYS A 63 3.16 9.69 4.45
CA CYS A 63 2.29 10.85 4.23
C CYS A 63 3.03 12.18 4.43
N GLN A 64 3.98 12.26 5.35
CA GLN A 64 4.83 13.46 5.54
C GLN A 64 5.74 13.74 4.34
N GLY A 65 6.18 12.70 3.62
CA GLY A 65 6.98 12.84 2.41
C GLY A 65 7.55 11.53 1.91
N HIS A 66 7.34 11.26 0.62
CA HIS A 66 7.82 10.07 -0.05
C HIS A 66 8.28 10.38 -1.47
N PRO A 67 9.13 9.54 -2.10
CA PRO A 67 9.49 9.73 -3.50
C PRO A 67 8.27 9.49 -4.40
N ALA A 68 8.07 10.38 -5.38
CA ALA A 68 6.97 10.25 -6.33
C ALA A 68 6.93 8.86 -6.98
N GLY A 69 5.76 8.25 -7.03
CA GLY A 69 5.54 6.93 -7.60
C GLY A 69 5.88 5.76 -6.67
N ALA A 70 6.24 6.01 -5.41
CA ALA A 70 6.42 4.95 -4.44
C ALA A 70 5.08 4.36 -3.96
N LEU A 71 5.07 3.03 -3.76
CA LEU A 71 3.98 2.30 -3.10
C LEU A 71 4.33 2.14 -1.62
N ASN A 72 3.50 2.64 -0.72
CA ASN A 72 3.69 2.38 0.70
C ASN A 72 3.06 1.04 1.11
N ILE A 73 3.86 0.19 1.72
CA ILE A 73 3.40 -0.95 2.52
C ILE A 73 4.28 -0.98 3.77
N GLY A 74 3.86 -0.32 4.83
CA GLY A 74 4.63 -0.23 6.08
C GLY A 74 4.88 -1.60 6.71
N LEU A 75 6.03 -1.77 7.36
CA LEU A 75 6.42 -3.03 8.03
C LEU A 75 5.51 -3.40 9.19
N GLY A 76 4.77 -2.44 9.75
CA GLY A 76 3.71 -2.74 10.70
C GLY A 76 2.60 -3.60 10.07
N GLY A 77 1.82 -4.28 10.90
CA GLY A 77 0.65 -5.02 10.43
C GLY A 77 0.93 -6.19 9.48
N GLN A 78 0.12 -6.33 8.45
CA GLN A 78 0.11 -7.48 7.55
C GLN A 78 0.98 -7.25 6.29
N PHE A 79 2.21 -6.79 6.45
CA PHE A 79 3.12 -6.43 5.36
C PHE A 79 3.20 -7.52 4.26
N ALA A 80 3.55 -8.76 4.62
CA ALA A 80 3.72 -9.84 3.65
C ALA A 80 2.43 -10.14 2.88
N SER A 81 1.28 -10.11 3.55
CA SER A 81 -0.03 -10.36 2.93
C SER A 81 -0.37 -9.27 1.91
N PHE A 82 -0.23 -8.00 2.29
CA PHE A 82 -0.51 -6.89 1.36
C PHE A 82 0.53 -6.79 0.25
N SER A 83 1.79 -7.09 0.52
CA SER A 83 2.80 -7.19 -0.55
C SER A 83 2.41 -8.24 -1.58
N GLY A 84 1.96 -9.42 -1.16
CA GLY A 84 1.49 -10.46 -2.08
C GLY A 84 0.23 -10.10 -2.85
N ILE A 85 -0.60 -9.16 -2.37
CA ILE A 85 -1.81 -8.70 -3.07
C ILE A 85 -1.47 -7.58 -4.07
N LEU A 86 -0.59 -6.65 -3.69
CA LEU A 86 -0.37 -5.39 -4.41
C LEU A 86 0.88 -5.38 -5.28
N VAL A 87 1.84 -6.27 -5.02
CA VAL A 87 3.15 -6.28 -5.68
C VAL A 87 3.24 -7.45 -6.64
N ASP A 88 3.64 -7.17 -7.87
CA ASP A 88 3.95 -8.21 -8.85
C ASP A 88 5.26 -8.92 -8.45
N ALA A 89 5.25 -10.26 -8.47
CA ALA A 89 6.39 -11.07 -8.06
C ALA A 89 7.62 -10.83 -8.94
N ASP A 90 7.43 -10.72 -10.25
CA ASP A 90 8.50 -10.57 -11.22
C ASP A 90 9.05 -9.15 -11.30
N ARG A 91 8.25 -8.18 -10.86
CA ARG A 91 8.66 -6.77 -10.86
C ARG A 91 9.84 -6.55 -9.92
N GLU A 92 10.88 -5.89 -10.41
CA GLU A 92 12.01 -5.47 -9.60
C GLU A 92 11.54 -4.49 -8.52
N LYS A 93 12.02 -4.68 -7.29
CA LYS A 93 11.67 -3.86 -6.13
C LYS A 93 12.91 -3.18 -5.57
N ILE A 94 12.76 -1.90 -5.22
CA ILE A 94 13.77 -1.13 -4.48
C ILE A 94 13.09 -0.65 -3.21
N ILE A 95 13.68 -0.97 -2.06
CA ILE A 95 13.12 -0.61 -0.76
C ILE A 95 13.45 0.84 -0.41
N ILE A 96 12.46 1.60 0.02
CA ILE A 96 12.65 2.93 0.63
C ILE A 96 12.49 2.78 2.14
N GLY A 97 13.57 3.04 2.88
CA GLY A 97 13.62 2.89 4.33
C GLY A 97 15.05 2.75 4.84
N THR A 98 15.24 2.62 6.14
CA THR A 98 16.56 2.38 6.74
C THR A 98 17.09 1.01 6.35
N LYS A 99 18.38 0.79 6.58
CA LYS A 99 19.03 -0.51 6.35
C LYS A 99 18.30 -1.63 7.10
N GLU A 100 17.96 -1.43 8.35
CA GLU A 100 17.29 -2.40 9.21
C GLU A 100 15.88 -2.71 8.68
N GLN A 101 15.13 -1.68 8.31
CA GLN A 101 13.81 -1.84 7.68
C GLN A 101 13.89 -2.61 6.36
N ALA A 102 14.89 -2.30 5.55
CA ALA A 102 15.09 -2.98 4.28
C ALA A 102 15.46 -4.46 4.47
N GLN A 103 16.31 -4.78 5.44
CA GLN A 103 16.64 -6.17 5.79
C GLN A 103 15.40 -6.96 6.26
N GLU A 104 14.58 -6.36 7.13
CA GLU A 104 13.33 -6.99 7.57
C GLU A 104 12.37 -7.18 6.38
N ALA A 105 12.23 -6.16 5.53
CA ALA A 105 11.37 -6.22 4.36
C ALA A 105 11.73 -7.37 3.43
N VAL A 106 13.02 -7.53 3.10
CA VAL A 106 13.51 -8.61 2.21
C VAL A 106 13.15 -9.99 2.75
N VAL A 107 13.37 -10.23 4.05
CA VAL A 107 13.00 -11.51 4.68
C VAL A 107 11.50 -11.77 4.60
N ARG A 108 10.70 -10.74 4.84
CA ARG A 108 9.23 -10.87 4.81
C ARG A 108 8.67 -10.98 3.40
N LEU A 109 9.28 -10.33 2.41
CA LEU A 109 8.97 -10.46 0.99
C LEU A 109 9.31 -11.87 0.47
N ALA A 110 10.47 -12.40 0.83
CA ALA A 110 10.87 -13.76 0.46
C ALA A 110 9.86 -14.81 0.93
N ARG A 111 9.29 -14.65 2.14
CA ARG A 111 8.20 -15.53 2.64
C ARG A 111 6.93 -15.48 1.79
N ALA A 112 6.70 -14.39 1.06
CA ALA A 112 5.60 -14.23 0.11
C ALA A 112 5.99 -14.59 -1.33
N GLY A 113 7.22 -15.08 -1.58
CA GLY A 113 7.73 -15.38 -2.92
C GLY A 113 8.12 -14.14 -3.74
N LEU A 114 8.35 -13.00 -3.10
CA LEU A 114 8.63 -11.71 -3.74
C LEU A 114 10.13 -11.37 -3.64
N GLU A 115 11.00 -12.27 -4.13
CA GLU A 115 12.45 -12.21 -3.90
C GLU A 115 13.21 -11.21 -4.80
N ASN A 116 12.60 -10.68 -5.87
CA ASN A 116 13.26 -9.76 -6.80
C ASN A 116 13.43 -8.37 -6.18
N VAL A 117 14.40 -8.21 -5.25
CA VAL A 117 14.76 -6.97 -4.58
C VAL A 117 16.21 -6.62 -4.91
N SER A 118 16.44 -5.47 -5.54
CA SER A 118 17.77 -5.04 -6.02
C SER A 118 18.58 -4.30 -4.98
N GLY A 119 17.93 -3.66 -4.01
CA GLY A 119 18.61 -2.87 -3.00
C GLY A 119 17.67 -1.95 -2.25
N TYR A 120 18.25 -0.97 -1.55
CA TYR A 120 17.47 0.01 -0.80
C TYR A 120 18.05 1.42 -0.92
N LEU A 121 17.18 2.40 -0.70
CA LEU A 121 17.51 3.82 -0.61
C LEU A 121 16.98 4.36 0.72
N GLU A 122 17.87 4.93 1.53
CA GLU A 122 17.53 5.52 2.82
C GLU A 122 17.20 7.01 2.67
N ASP A 123 18.04 7.75 1.96
CA ASP A 123 17.82 9.17 1.72
C ASP A 123 17.38 9.42 0.26
N PHE A 124 16.10 9.71 0.10
CA PHE A 124 15.49 10.08 -1.19
C PHE A 124 15.23 11.59 -1.32
N ARG A 125 15.50 12.40 -0.28
CA ARG A 125 15.21 13.85 -0.30
C ARG A 125 16.05 14.58 -1.33
N THR A 126 17.23 14.04 -1.65
CA THR A 126 18.08 14.55 -2.72
C THR A 126 17.86 13.73 -3.99
N GLY A 127 17.47 14.39 -5.07
CA GLY A 127 17.31 13.79 -6.41
C GLY A 127 15.90 13.33 -6.76
N PHE A 128 14.97 13.19 -5.79
CA PHE A 128 13.58 12.83 -6.09
C PHE A 128 12.63 14.02 -5.95
N THR A 129 11.54 13.99 -6.73
CA THR A 129 10.35 14.77 -6.42
C THR A 129 9.71 14.14 -5.19
N VAL A 130 9.67 14.90 -4.10
CA VAL A 130 9.03 14.47 -2.85
C VAL A 130 7.58 14.91 -2.87
N VAL A 131 6.70 13.95 -2.62
CA VAL A 131 5.24 14.15 -2.54
C VAL A 131 4.80 13.92 -1.10
N SER A 132 3.81 14.69 -0.64
CA SER A 132 3.15 14.49 0.65
C SER A 132 1.65 14.27 0.46
N VAL A 133 1.02 13.64 1.43
CA VAL A 133 -0.43 13.40 1.45
C VAL A 133 -0.98 13.96 2.75
N PRO A 134 -1.85 14.95 2.71
CA PRO A 134 -2.51 15.45 3.90
C PRO A 134 -3.22 14.34 4.66
N GLN A 135 -3.13 14.38 5.97
CA GLN A 135 -3.84 13.47 6.85
C GLN A 135 -4.97 14.22 7.55
N VAL A 136 -6.12 13.59 7.66
CA VAL A 136 -7.29 14.12 8.36
C VAL A 136 -7.72 13.15 9.45
N HIS A 137 -8.02 13.67 10.63
CA HIS A 137 -8.56 12.87 11.72
C HIS A 137 -10.03 12.53 11.50
N VAL A 138 -10.47 11.40 12.07
CA VAL A 138 -11.84 10.90 11.87
C VAL A 138 -12.90 11.90 12.34
N GLU A 139 -12.67 12.56 13.46
CA GLU A 139 -13.57 13.57 14.03
C GLU A 139 -13.69 14.77 13.10
N GLU A 140 -12.58 15.24 12.56
CA GLU A 140 -12.55 16.37 11.63
C GLU A 140 -13.26 16.02 10.32
N LEU A 141 -13.02 14.82 9.77
CA LEU A 141 -13.73 14.38 8.55
C LEU A 141 -15.24 14.27 8.81
N ALA A 142 -15.65 13.73 9.96
CA ALA A 142 -17.06 13.64 10.33
C ALA A 142 -17.73 15.02 10.43
N GLU A 143 -17.06 16.02 11.03
CA GLU A 143 -17.56 17.39 11.06
C GLU A 143 -17.64 18.02 9.67
N ARG A 144 -16.65 17.79 8.81
CA ARG A 144 -16.66 18.29 7.43
C ARG A 144 -17.84 17.70 6.64
N ILE A 145 -18.09 16.38 6.75
CA ILE A 145 -19.21 15.70 6.09
C ILE A 145 -20.57 16.21 6.61
N ALA A 146 -20.68 16.47 7.92
CA ALA A 146 -21.91 17.00 8.50
C ALA A 146 -22.27 18.40 7.97
N ARG A 147 -21.26 19.21 7.62
CA ARG A 147 -21.43 20.55 7.01
C ARG A 147 -21.63 20.48 5.51
N ASP A 148 -20.97 19.53 4.83
CA ASP A 148 -21.05 19.34 3.39
C ASP A 148 -21.16 17.86 3.02
N PRO A 149 -22.39 17.34 2.83
CA PRO A 149 -22.62 15.95 2.44
C PRO A 149 -22.12 15.60 1.03
N SER A 150 -21.65 16.57 0.24
CA SER A 150 -21.10 16.33 -1.10
C SER A 150 -19.65 15.83 -1.09
N ILE A 151 -18.98 15.84 0.07
CA ILE A 151 -17.61 15.35 0.26
C ILE A 151 -17.49 13.90 -0.22
N LYS A 152 -16.45 13.65 -1.04
CA LYS A 152 -16.21 12.33 -1.61
C LYS A 152 -15.34 11.50 -0.68
N VAL A 153 -15.87 10.36 -0.25
CA VAL A 153 -15.18 9.41 0.61
C VAL A 153 -15.02 8.09 -0.13
N LEU A 154 -13.80 7.56 -0.14
CA LEU A 154 -13.44 6.24 -0.68
C LEU A 154 -13.10 5.30 0.47
N ASP A 155 -13.95 4.31 0.71
CA ASP A 155 -13.70 3.27 1.71
C ASP A 155 -13.02 2.07 1.05
N VAL A 156 -11.76 1.83 1.41
CA VAL A 156 -10.93 0.75 0.84
C VAL A 156 -10.90 -0.50 1.73
N ARG A 157 -11.81 -0.60 2.69
CA ARG A 157 -12.00 -1.80 3.50
C ARG A 157 -12.63 -2.93 2.68
N ARG A 158 -12.62 -4.14 3.25
CA ARG A 158 -13.33 -5.27 2.63
C ARG A 158 -14.83 -5.01 2.61
N LYS A 159 -15.54 -5.57 1.63
CA LYS A 159 -17.00 -5.41 1.48
C LYS A 159 -17.78 -5.76 2.76
N ALA A 160 -17.36 -6.82 3.47
CA ALA A 160 -17.99 -7.21 4.73
C ALA A 160 -17.83 -6.15 5.83
N GLU A 161 -16.68 -5.48 5.90
CA GLU A 161 -16.46 -4.37 6.85
C GLU A 161 -17.34 -3.16 6.52
N TYR A 162 -17.46 -2.85 5.22
CA TYR A 162 -18.31 -1.77 4.74
C TYR A 162 -19.79 -2.03 5.05
N VAL A 163 -20.28 -3.25 4.80
CA VAL A 163 -21.67 -3.65 5.08
C VAL A 163 -21.98 -3.63 6.57
N ALA A 164 -21.02 -3.97 7.43
CA ALA A 164 -21.17 -3.92 8.88
C ALA A 164 -21.32 -2.49 9.44
N GLY A 165 -20.84 -1.48 8.68
CA GLY A 165 -20.96 -0.06 9.04
C GLY A 165 -20.01 0.77 8.20
N HIS A 166 -20.47 1.91 7.66
CA HIS A 166 -19.68 2.79 6.81
C HIS A 166 -20.12 4.25 6.92
N VAL A 167 -19.29 5.14 6.44
CA VAL A 167 -19.61 6.57 6.33
C VAL A 167 -20.72 6.76 5.30
N PRO A 168 -21.84 7.42 5.65
CA PRO A 168 -22.92 7.69 4.71
C PRO A 168 -22.42 8.36 3.43
N GLY A 169 -22.79 7.81 2.26
CA GLY A 169 -22.35 8.31 0.96
C GLY A 169 -20.93 7.90 0.53
N ALA A 170 -20.18 7.17 1.35
CA ALA A 170 -18.89 6.66 0.96
C ALA A 170 -19.00 5.62 -0.18
N ARG A 171 -18.09 5.72 -1.16
CA ARG A 171 -17.94 4.72 -2.21
C ARG A 171 -17.05 3.58 -1.71
N SER A 172 -17.55 2.35 -1.76
CA SER A 172 -16.78 1.17 -1.37
C SER A 172 -16.03 0.59 -2.57
N ILE A 173 -14.71 0.58 -2.47
CA ILE A 173 -13.83 -0.13 -3.41
C ILE A 173 -12.73 -0.79 -2.57
N PRO A 174 -12.80 -2.09 -2.32
CA PRO A 174 -11.75 -2.81 -1.60
C PRO A 174 -10.36 -2.56 -2.20
N LEU A 175 -9.34 -2.45 -1.35
CA LEU A 175 -7.96 -2.18 -1.77
C LEU A 175 -7.49 -3.14 -2.89
N SER A 176 -7.89 -4.40 -2.85
CA SER A 176 -7.56 -5.40 -3.88
C SER A 176 -8.21 -5.14 -5.23
N GLU A 177 -9.31 -4.39 -5.27
CA GLU A 177 -10.06 -4.06 -6.48
C GLU A 177 -9.71 -2.65 -7.02
N LEU A 178 -9.00 -1.84 -6.24
CA LEU A 178 -8.77 -0.42 -6.52
C LEU A 178 -8.07 -0.18 -7.86
N ALA A 179 -7.04 -0.95 -8.18
CA ALA A 179 -6.27 -0.79 -9.41
C ALA A 179 -7.15 -0.91 -10.68
N ALA A 180 -8.18 -1.77 -10.64
CA ALA A 180 -9.11 -1.94 -11.76
C ALA A 180 -10.18 -0.84 -11.82
N ALA A 181 -10.43 -0.15 -10.72
CA ALA A 181 -11.51 0.84 -10.58
C ALA A 181 -11.03 2.30 -10.61
N VAL A 182 -9.73 2.54 -10.72
CA VAL A 182 -9.15 3.90 -10.68
C VAL A 182 -9.71 4.80 -11.78
N SER A 183 -9.97 4.25 -12.99
CA SER A 183 -10.54 5.01 -14.11
C SER A 183 -11.93 5.56 -13.85
N ASP A 184 -12.68 4.95 -12.93
CA ASP A 184 -14.08 5.30 -12.63
C ASP A 184 -14.19 6.33 -11.49
N LEU A 185 -13.07 6.78 -10.96
CA LEU A 185 -13.00 7.77 -9.90
C LEU A 185 -12.86 9.18 -10.48
N ASP A 186 -13.56 10.12 -9.88
CA ASP A 186 -13.45 11.55 -10.19
C ASP A 186 -12.12 12.11 -9.65
N ARG A 187 -11.31 12.69 -10.54
CA ARG A 187 -9.97 13.20 -10.23
C ARG A 187 -9.96 14.68 -9.86
N ASP A 188 -11.06 15.38 -10.16
CA ASP A 188 -11.14 16.83 -10.02
C ASP A 188 -11.62 17.24 -8.61
N THR A 189 -12.15 16.30 -7.84
CA THR A 189 -12.61 16.53 -6.46
C THR A 189 -11.64 16.00 -5.44
N THR A 190 -11.62 16.59 -4.23
CA THR A 190 -10.88 16.04 -3.10
C THR A 190 -11.44 14.68 -2.71
N LEU A 191 -10.60 13.65 -2.71
CA LEU A 191 -10.97 12.30 -2.35
C LEU A 191 -10.38 11.93 -1.00
N HIS A 192 -11.25 11.70 -0.02
CA HIS A 192 -10.87 11.26 1.32
C HIS A 192 -10.81 9.74 1.36
N VAL A 193 -9.61 9.19 1.45
CA VAL A 193 -9.40 7.73 1.44
C VAL A 193 -9.38 7.22 2.86
N ILE A 194 -10.28 6.30 3.17
CA ILE A 194 -10.47 5.78 4.53
C ILE A 194 -10.29 4.27 4.61
N CYS A 195 -9.85 3.81 5.78
CA CYS A 195 -9.87 2.41 6.18
C CYS A 195 -10.12 2.28 7.69
N ALA A 196 -9.76 1.16 8.33
CA ALA A 196 -9.97 0.98 9.76
C ALA A 196 -8.97 1.79 10.64
N ALA A 197 -7.71 1.98 10.19
CA ALA A 197 -6.65 2.57 11.03
C ALA A 197 -5.54 3.28 10.23
N GLY A 198 -5.83 3.80 9.03
CA GLY A 198 -4.87 4.54 8.22
C GLY A 198 -3.90 3.68 7.40
N TYR A 199 -3.72 2.40 7.71
CA TYR A 199 -2.73 1.53 7.05
C TYR A 199 -3.10 1.17 5.60
N ARG A 200 -4.32 0.68 5.35
CA ARG A 200 -4.81 0.32 4.00
C ARG A 200 -5.08 1.55 3.13
N SER A 201 -5.56 2.64 3.73
CA SER A 201 -5.82 3.88 3.00
C SER A 201 -4.53 4.52 2.48
N THR A 202 -3.43 4.45 3.22
CA THR A 202 -2.11 4.89 2.73
C THR A 202 -1.64 4.05 1.55
N MET A 203 -1.82 2.73 1.59
CA MET A 203 -1.54 1.87 0.43
C MET A 203 -2.40 2.24 -0.78
N ALA A 204 -3.66 2.61 -0.55
CA ALA A 204 -4.59 2.98 -1.61
C ALA A 204 -4.24 4.33 -2.25
N VAL A 205 -3.69 5.26 -1.50
CA VAL A 205 -3.23 6.57 -2.02
C VAL A 205 -2.11 6.39 -3.06
N SER A 206 -1.18 5.49 -2.81
CA SER A 206 -0.02 5.28 -3.68
C SER A 206 -0.37 5.03 -5.16
N PRO A 207 -1.29 4.11 -5.51
CA PRO A 207 -1.68 3.92 -6.91
C PRO A 207 -2.55 5.03 -7.48
N LEU A 208 -3.19 5.87 -6.65
CA LEU A 208 -4.02 6.98 -7.13
C LEU A 208 -3.18 8.16 -7.63
N LEU A 209 -2.08 8.48 -6.95
CA LEU A 209 -1.22 9.61 -7.29
C LEU A 209 -0.72 9.60 -8.75
N PRO A 210 -0.18 8.49 -9.31
CA PRO A 210 0.27 8.44 -10.70
C PRO A 210 -0.87 8.60 -11.72
N HIS A 211 -2.12 8.38 -11.31
CA HIS A 211 -3.30 8.55 -12.15
C HIS A 211 -3.86 9.98 -12.16
N GLY A 212 -3.12 10.94 -11.59
CA GLY A 212 -3.46 12.37 -11.66
C GLY A 212 -4.41 12.85 -10.56
N PHE A 213 -4.63 12.07 -9.51
CA PHE A 213 -5.33 12.54 -8.32
C PHE A 213 -4.42 13.48 -7.53
N GLN A 214 -4.69 14.77 -7.60
CA GLN A 214 -3.89 15.80 -6.91
C GLN A 214 -4.42 16.14 -5.52
N ASN A 215 -5.70 15.92 -5.31
CA ASN A 215 -6.41 16.27 -4.06
C ASN A 215 -6.79 15.00 -3.31
N LEU A 216 -5.81 14.34 -2.69
CA LEU A 216 -6.02 13.16 -1.85
C LEU A 216 -5.79 13.53 -0.39
N GLU A 217 -6.67 13.06 0.48
CA GLU A 217 -6.46 13.09 1.93
C GLU A 217 -6.56 11.67 2.49
N ASN A 218 -5.64 11.31 3.35
CA ASN A 218 -5.62 10.01 4.02
C ASN A 218 -6.22 10.14 5.42
N LEU A 219 -7.17 9.26 5.77
CA LEU A 219 -7.69 9.23 7.13
C LEU A 219 -6.65 8.67 8.09
N GLU A 220 -6.33 9.44 9.13
CA GLU A 220 -5.51 9.03 10.26
C GLU A 220 -6.41 8.74 11.47
N GLY A 221 -6.09 7.68 12.24
CA GLY A 221 -6.70 7.41 13.53
C GLY A 221 -7.50 6.12 13.64
N ALA A 222 -8.23 6.03 14.75
CA ALA A 222 -9.01 4.85 15.12
C ALA A 222 -10.15 4.55 14.12
N PRO A 223 -10.62 3.28 14.10
CA PRO A 223 -11.69 2.88 13.20
C PRO A 223 -12.93 3.73 13.44
N LEU A 224 -13.62 4.08 12.35
CA LEU A 224 -14.98 4.56 12.41
C LEU A 224 -15.81 3.46 13.10
N SER A 225 -16.02 3.59 14.41
CA SER A 225 -17.02 2.78 15.10
C SER A 225 -18.40 3.26 14.62
N ALA A 226 -19.15 2.33 14.08
CA ALA A 226 -20.56 2.56 13.76
C ALA A 226 -21.35 2.89 15.02
#